data_e1d92583b447ea49451652e33e53e465
#
_entry.id   e1d92583b447ea49451652e33e53e465
#
_cell.length_a   1.000
_cell.length_b   1.000
_cell.length_c   1.000
_cell.angle_alpha   90.00
_cell.angle_beta   90.00
_cell.angle_gamma   90.00
#
_symmetry.space_group_name_H-M   'P 1'
#
loop_
_entity.id
_entity.type
_entity.pdbx_description
1 polymer ?
#
loop_
_entity_poly.entity_id
_entity_poly.type
_entity_poly.pdbx_seq_one_letter_code
_entity_poly.pdbx_strand_id
1 'polypeptide(L)'
;MKLTKITAMAAAIATVAGLGAVAASSANAQVVTDGEKTITLNATSADQLTGHTFKVVKVASYDVYGTAPNQSVTLKTEDGLKTDIAKYLKYTGTGDPLAWAQQQDQAKLDKSTTSPWLGDGTTRGLADKLASKATTTVTSTLSNENKQATFTLDSPGLWLIVDQAVTGKSSKALPILAGIKLTINNTVYSSGSIDMKNQTASVSKTVTDQTVAAGQDASYTITTKVPNYVGYKVNGYQFTVSDKFAHNAPLSYKTDTLKVTVDNKQLTAGTDYTVTGFNSTSKTFIIDLSAYIKAKGFKGTPVDDSKFTDADLVGKNVTVEYKATVTGSTGNTGVANTPTIRYPNDPSNNESKQEVPGPRSRSEPSPSRDFHGS
;
A
#
# COMPACT_ATOMS: atom_id res chain seq x y z
N MET A 1 12.03 -4.34 -15.95
CA MET A 1 11.42 -5.36 -15.08
C MET A 1 9.92 -5.30 -15.29
N LYS A 2 9.33 -6.30 -15.97
CA LYS A 2 7.91 -6.30 -16.32
C LYS A 2 7.07 -6.31 -15.04
N LEU A 3 6.18 -5.32 -14.87
CA LEU A 3 5.16 -5.36 -13.83
C LEU A 3 4.36 -6.67 -13.98
N THR A 4 4.59 -7.58 -13.06
CA THR A 4 3.81 -8.81 -12.97
C THR A 4 2.37 -8.41 -12.62
N LYS A 5 1.46 -8.89 -13.44
CA LYS A 5 0.04 -8.58 -13.45
C LYS A 5 -0.58 -8.60 -12.04
N ILE A 6 -1.11 -7.46 -11.64
CA ILE A 6 -1.88 -7.24 -10.42
C ILE A 6 -3.31 -7.75 -10.68
N THR A 7 -3.52 -9.05 -10.51
CA THR A 7 -4.78 -9.70 -10.90
C THR A 7 -5.62 -10.17 -9.71
N ALA A 8 -5.27 -9.84 -8.46
CA ALA A 8 -5.81 -10.60 -7.33
C ALA A 8 -7.16 -10.12 -6.75
N MET A 9 -7.63 -8.90 -7.02
CA MET A 9 -8.90 -8.44 -6.42
C MET A 9 -10.10 -8.45 -7.37
N ALA A 10 -9.90 -8.19 -8.64
CA ALA A 10 -10.93 -8.46 -9.65
C ALA A 10 -11.23 -9.94 -9.76
N ALA A 11 -10.24 -10.76 -9.46
CA ALA A 11 -10.37 -12.21 -9.47
C ALA A 11 -11.39 -12.76 -8.47
N ALA A 12 -11.65 -12.15 -7.33
CA ALA A 12 -12.61 -12.73 -6.38
C ALA A 12 -14.07 -12.62 -6.88
N ILE A 13 -14.44 -11.57 -7.57
CA ILE A 13 -15.76 -11.49 -8.25
C ILE A 13 -15.65 -11.96 -9.71
N ALA A 14 -14.56 -11.69 -10.40
CA ALA A 14 -14.34 -11.99 -11.80
C ALA A 14 -13.86 -13.42 -12.10
N THR A 15 -13.19 -14.12 -11.19
CA THR A 15 -12.87 -15.54 -11.37
C THR A 15 -14.12 -16.44 -11.28
N VAL A 16 -15.19 -15.91 -10.67
CA VAL A 16 -16.50 -16.56 -10.74
C VAL A 16 -17.28 -16.11 -12.01
N ALA A 17 -16.84 -15.05 -12.69
CA ALA A 17 -17.49 -14.49 -13.90
C ALA A 17 -17.15 -15.19 -15.22
N GLY A 18 -16.29 -16.20 -15.23
CA GLY A 18 -15.95 -16.97 -16.44
C GLY A 18 -17.06 -17.90 -16.96
N LEU A 19 -18.27 -17.74 -16.46
CA LEU A 19 -19.39 -18.63 -16.78
C LEU A 19 -20.44 -17.91 -17.61
N GLY A 20 -20.67 -18.45 -18.78
CA GLY A 20 -21.76 -18.03 -19.65
C GLY A 20 -23.07 -17.95 -18.87
N ALA A 21 -23.84 -16.89 -19.16
CA ALA A 21 -25.16 -16.65 -18.59
C ALA A 21 -26.02 -17.91 -18.68
N VAL A 22 -26.14 -18.65 -17.59
CA VAL A 22 -27.18 -19.66 -17.47
C VAL A 22 -28.31 -18.94 -16.76
N ALA A 23 -29.45 -18.79 -17.47
CA ALA A 23 -30.68 -18.42 -16.81
C ALA A 23 -30.96 -19.52 -15.76
N ALA A 24 -30.61 -19.25 -14.52
CA ALA A 24 -30.77 -20.20 -13.45
C ALA A 24 -32.24 -20.36 -13.13
N SER A 25 -32.80 -21.45 -13.53
CA SER A 25 -33.97 -21.98 -12.84
C SER A 25 -33.46 -22.42 -11.47
N SER A 26 -33.89 -21.76 -10.40
CA SER A 26 -33.46 -21.89 -9.01
C SER A 26 -33.72 -23.27 -8.37
N ALA A 27 -34.17 -24.25 -9.16
CA ALA A 27 -34.71 -25.50 -8.61
C ALA A 27 -33.67 -26.49 -8.08
N ASN A 28 -32.37 -26.34 -8.35
CA ASN A 28 -31.32 -27.27 -7.94
C ASN A 28 -29.99 -26.60 -7.53
N ALA A 29 -30.05 -25.42 -6.98
CA ALA A 29 -28.83 -24.79 -6.41
C ALA A 29 -28.47 -25.46 -5.10
N GLN A 30 -27.20 -25.83 -4.94
CA GLN A 30 -26.69 -26.40 -3.72
C GLN A 30 -25.54 -25.56 -3.18
N VAL A 31 -25.72 -25.00 -1.97
CA VAL A 31 -24.67 -24.27 -1.28
C VAL A 31 -23.52 -25.21 -0.96
N VAL A 32 -22.30 -24.81 -1.28
CA VAL A 32 -21.09 -25.54 -0.93
C VAL A 32 -20.83 -25.36 0.58
N THR A 33 -20.99 -26.42 1.34
CA THR A 33 -20.76 -26.43 2.80
C THR A 33 -19.45 -27.10 3.17
N ASP A 34 -19.00 -28.02 2.34
CA ASP A 34 -17.80 -28.81 2.55
C ASP A 34 -16.69 -28.40 1.59
N GLY A 35 -15.43 -28.62 1.98
CA GLY A 35 -14.28 -28.30 1.18
C GLY A 35 -13.21 -27.51 1.93
N GLU A 36 -12.31 -26.89 1.20
CA GLU A 36 -11.29 -26.04 1.78
C GLU A 36 -11.93 -24.84 2.49
N LYS A 37 -11.33 -24.42 3.61
CA LYS A 37 -11.80 -23.30 4.44
C LYS A 37 -10.70 -22.28 4.68
N THR A 38 -9.65 -22.30 3.88
CA THR A 38 -8.48 -21.45 4.09
C THR A 38 -8.34 -20.39 3.04
N ILE A 39 -7.84 -19.23 3.47
CA ILE A 39 -7.34 -18.15 2.61
C ILE A 39 -5.91 -17.85 3.02
N THR A 40 -5.02 -17.71 2.04
CA THR A 40 -3.62 -17.36 2.25
C THR A 40 -3.33 -15.98 1.67
N LEU A 41 -2.80 -15.08 2.49
CA LEU A 41 -2.22 -13.81 2.06
C LEU A 41 -0.72 -14.01 1.84
N ASN A 42 -0.21 -13.62 0.67
CA ASN A 42 1.20 -13.69 0.33
C ASN A 42 1.81 -12.29 0.35
N ALA A 43 2.93 -12.15 0.99
CA ALA A 43 3.69 -10.92 1.10
C ALA A 43 5.05 -11.04 0.37
N THR A 44 5.57 -9.93 -0.10
CA THR A 44 6.94 -9.84 -0.63
C THR A 44 7.97 -9.64 0.47
N SER A 45 7.54 -9.10 1.63
CA SER A 45 8.37 -8.98 2.84
C SER A 45 7.54 -9.32 4.08
N ALA A 46 8.20 -9.82 5.12
CA ALA A 46 7.57 -10.17 6.40
C ALA A 46 6.85 -8.98 7.05
N ASP A 47 7.35 -7.77 6.88
CA ASP A 47 6.78 -6.54 7.45
C ASP A 47 5.36 -6.24 6.97
N GLN A 48 4.92 -6.83 5.84
CA GLN A 48 3.56 -6.64 5.32
C GLN A 48 2.50 -7.41 6.11
N LEU A 49 2.92 -8.38 6.92
CA LEU A 49 2.03 -9.27 7.68
C LEU A 49 2.34 -9.25 9.18
N THR A 50 3.61 -9.08 9.55
CA THR A 50 4.02 -9.12 10.96
C THR A 50 3.46 -7.91 11.72
N GLY A 51 2.79 -8.19 12.84
CA GLY A 51 2.17 -7.15 13.68
C GLY A 51 0.80 -6.68 13.18
N HIS A 52 0.30 -7.24 12.07
CA HIS A 52 -1.06 -6.97 11.60
C HIS A 52 -2.07 -7.91 12.25
N THR A 53 -3.26 -7.41 12.51
CA THR A 53 -4.42 -8.16 12.97
C THR A 53 -5.57 -7.97 12.01
N PHE A 54 -6.41 -8.98 11.85
CA PHE A 54 -7.44 -8.98 10.82
C PHE A 54 -8.81 -9.29 11.39
N LYS A 55 -9.83 -8.64 10.84
CA LYS A 55 -11.23 -9.00 11.01
C LYS A 55 -11.82 -9.45 9.70
N VAL A 56 -12.80 -10.32 9.79
CA VAL A 56 -13.47 -10.87 8.61
C VAL A 56 -14.98 -10.79 8.71
N VAL A 57 -15.62 -10.83 7.55
CA VAL A 57 -17.03 -11.11 7.40
C VAL A 57 -17.23 -11.94 6.13
N LYS A 58 -18.08 -12.94 6.20
CA LYS A 58 -18.52 -13.69 5.03
C LYS A 58 -19.43 -12.81 4.19
N VAL A 59 -19.14 -12.68 2.91
CA VAL A 59 -19.87 -11.83 1.99
C VAL A 59 -20.89 -12.64 1.16
N ALA A 60 -20.47 -13.84 0.75
CA ALA A 60 -21.33 -14.76 -0.01
C ALA A 60 -20.89 -16.21 0.17
N SER A 61 -21.84 -17.11 0.04
CA SER A 61 -21.62 -18.54 -0.17
C SER A 61 -21.46 -18.85 -1.66
N TYR A 62 -20.87 -20.01 -1.98
CA TYR A 62 -20.87 -20.56 -3.32
C TYR A 62 -22.11 -21.42 -3.53
N ASP A 63 -22.90 -21.11 -4.56
CA ASP A 63 -24.02 -21.92 -5.03
C ASP A 63 -23.63 -22.63 -6.31
N VAL A 64 -23.74 -23.96 -6.33
CA VAL A 64 -23.44 -24.80 -7.48
C VAL A 64 -24.74 -25.27 -8.12
N TYR A 65 -24.83 -25.10 -9.41
CA TYR A 65 -25.97 -25.50 -10.22
C TYR A 65 -25.58 -26.57 -11.24
N GLY A 66 -26.55 -27.37 -11.64
CA GLY A 66 -26.36 -28.39 -12.66
C GLY A 66 -25.74 -29.69 -12.13
N THR A 67 -25.48 -30.60 -13.03
CA THR A 67 -24.85 -31.91 -12.75
C THR A 67 -23.52 -32.00 -13.50
N ALA A 68 -22.59 -32.72 -12.90
CA ALA A 68 -21.29 -32.97 -13.55
C ALA A 68 -21.47 -33.61 -14.94
N PRO A 69 -20.71 -33.21 -15.98
CA PRO A 69 -19.62 -32.21 -15.93
C PRO A 69 -20.08 -30.76 -16.18
N ASN A 70 -21.38 -30.48 -16.32
CA ASN A 70 -21.93 -29.18 -16.71
C ASN A 70 -22.38 -28.35 -15.49
N GLN A 71 -21.56 -28.30 -14.48
CA GLN A 71 -21.84 -27.50 -13.30
C GLN A 71 -21.40 -26.04 -13.50
N SER A 72 -22.14 -25.12 -12.90
CA SER A 72 -21.80 -23.69 -12.81
C SER A 72 -21.85 -23.20 -11.37
N VAL A 73 -21.14 -22.12 -11.07
CA VAL A 73 -21.06 -21.55 -9.73
C VAL A 73 -21.56 -20.11 -9.75
N THR A 74 -22.40 -19.76 -8.81
CA THR A 74 -22.78 -18.37 -8.53
C THR A 74 -22.51 -18.02 -7.08
N LEU A 75 -22.52 -16.71 -6.79
CA LEU A 75 -22.46 -16.21 -5.43
C LEU A 75 -23.88 -16.08 -4.87
N LYS A 76 -24.08 -16.57 -3.66
CA LYS A 76 -25.29 -16.32 -2.87
C LYS A 76 -24.90 -15.36 -1.75
N THR A 77 -25.36 -14.13 -1.85
CA THR A 77 -25.08 -13.07 -0.88
C THR A 77 -25.57 -13.45 0.51
N GLU A 78 -24.77 -13.23 1.53
CA GLU A 78 -25.17 -13.41 2.92
C GLU A 78 -26.33 -12.46 3.27
N ASP A 79 -27.38 -12.97 3.90
CA ASP A 79 -28.63 -12.24 4.14
C ASP A 79 -28.41 -10.91 4.88
N GLY A 80 -27.51 -10.89 5.85
CA GLY A 80 -27.16 -9.69 6.62
C GLY A 80 -26.47 -8.57 5.82
N LEU A 81 -25.97 -8.86 4.62
CA LEU A 81 -25.29 -7.91 3.74
C LEU A 81 -26.08 -7.59 2.46
N LYS A 82 -27.13 -8.35 2.17
CA LYS A 82 -27.86 -8.29 0.90
C LYS A 82 -28.40 -6.89 0.58
N THR A 83 -28.98 -6.22 1.56
CA THR A 83 -29.51 -4.85 1.40
C THR A 83 -28.40 -3.83 1.12
N ASP A 84 -27.32 -3.88 1.87
CA ASP A 84 -26.18 -2.95 1.71
C ASP A 84 -25.51 -3.14 0.34
N ILE A 85 -25.32 -4.39 -0.08
CA ILE A 85 -24.71 -4.75 -1.35
C ILE A 85 -25.62 -4.32 -2.50
N ALA A 86 -26.93 -4.64 -2.45
CA ALA A 86 -27.89 -4.22 -3.46
C ALA A 86 -27.91 -2.69 -3.62
N LYS A 87 -27.98 -1.98 -2.52
CA LYS A 87 -27.94 -0.50 -2.51
C LYS A 87 -26.67 0.04 -3.15
N TYR A 88 -25.51 -0.52 -2.79
CA TYR A 88 -24.23 -0.09 -3.34
C TYR A 88 -24.13 -0.34 -4.84
N LEU A 89 -24.54 -1.52 -5.29
CA LEU A 89 -24.55 -1.91 -6.70
C LEU A 89 -25.68 -1.25 -7.51
N LYS A 90 -26.57 -0.49 -6.86
CA LYS A 90 -27.81 0.06 -7.45
C LYS A 90 -28.67 -1.04 -8.10
N TYR A 91 -28.67 -2.22 -7.49
CA TYR A 91 -29.46 -3.36 -7.92
C TYR A 91 -30.91 -3.23 -7.42
N THR A 92 -31.86 -3.25 -8.34
CA THR A 92 -33.29 -3.11 -8.05
C THR A 92 -34.11 -4.39 -8.34
N GLY A 93 -33.44 -5.46 -8.74
CA GLY A 93 -34.07 -6.76 -9.01
C GLY A 93 -34.49 -7.49 -7.73
N THR A 94 -35.22 -8.59 -7.89
CA THR A 94 -35.69 -9.44 -6.79
C THR A 94 -34.77 -10.60 -6.47
N GLY A 95 -33.74 -10.85 -7.31
CA GLY A 95 -32.79 -11.94 -7.14
C GLY A 95 -31.64 -11.64 -6.16
N ASP A 96 -30.54 -12.31 -6.38
CA ASP A 96 -29.32 -12.09 -5.59
C ASP A 96 -28.43 -11.00 -6.22
N PRO A 97 -28.03 -9.94 -5.46
CA PRO A 97 -27.27 -8.83 -6.02
C PRO A 97 -25.86 -9.21 -6.48
N LEU A 98 -25.18 -10.16 -5.82
CA LEU A 98 -23.85 -10.61 -6.25
C LEU A 98 -23.93 -11.57 -7.43
N ALA A 99 -24.93 -12.46 -7.46
CA ALA A 99 -25.17 -13.28 -8.64
C ALA A 99 -25.50 -12.43 -9.88
N TRP A 100 -26.28 -11.36 -9.69
CA TRP A 100 -26.49 -10.37 -10.74
C TRP A 100 -25.18 -9.67 -11.16
N ALA A 101 -24.37 -9.22 -10.20
CA ALA A 101 -23.11 -8.54 -10.49
C ALA A 101 -22.14 -9.43 -11.30
N GLN A 102 -22.10 -10.74 -11.03
CA GLN A 102 -21.28 -11.69 -11.78
C GLN A 102 -21.64 -11.77 -13.27
N GLN A 103 -22.89 -11.50 -13.60
CA GLN A 103 -23.40 -11.54 -14.99
C GLN A 103 -23.16 -10.24 -15.75
N GLN A 104 -22.71 -9.19 -15.05
CA GLN A 104 -22.44 -7.91 -15.69
C GLN A 104 -21.08 -7.93 -16.40
N ASP A 105 -20.99 -7.15 -17.46
CA ASP A 105 -19.71 -6.86 -18.09
C ASP A 105 -18.80 -6.19 -17.07
N GLN A 106 -17.58 -6.70 -16.94
CA GLN A 106 -16.56 -6.16 -16.03
C GLN A 106 -16.36 -4.65 -16.25
N ALA A 107 -16.38 -4.21 -17.49
CA ALA A 107 -16.25 -2.78 -17.84
C ALA A 107 -17.43 -1.93 -17.34
N LYS A 108 -18.58 -2.53 -17.04
CA LYS A 108 -19.73 -1.82 -16.47
C LYS A 108 -19.66 -1.71 -14.97
N LEU A 109 -18.97 -2.64 -14.29
CA LEU A 109 -18.78 -2.62 -12.85
C LEU A 109 -17.59 -1.77 -12.46
N ASP A 110 -16.51 -1.84 -13.22
CA ASP A 110 -15.27 -1.13 -12.94
C ASP A 110 -14.86 -0.26 -14.13
N LYS A 111 -14.46 0.96 -13.88
CA LYS A 111 -14.01 1.90 -14.92
C LYS A 111 -12.71 1.44 -15.59
N SER A 112 -11.97 0.55 -14.95
CA SER A 112 -10.75 -0.04 -15.46
C SER A 112 -10.81 -1.54 -15.37
N THR A 113 -10.72 -2.21 -16.52
CA THR A 113 -10.63 -3.67 -16.61
C THR A 113 -9.23 -4.19 -16.24
N THR A 114 -8.21 -3.32 -16.26
CA THR A 114 -6.83 -3.69 -15.96
C THR A 114 -6.46 -3.48 -14.50
N SER A 115 -7.21 -2.66 -13.78
CA SER A 115 -6.94 -2.31 -12.40
C SER A 115 -8.24 -1.99 -11.63
N PRO A 116 -9.17 -2.95 -11.49
CA PRO A 116 -10.46 -2.73 -10.81
C PRO A 116 -10.32 -2.44 -9.30
N TRP A 117 -9.15 -2.64 -8.75
CA TRP A 117 -8.79 -2.30 -7.37
C TRP A 117 -8.28 -0.85 -7.22
N LEU A 118 -8.17 -0.09 -8.30
CA LEU A 118 -7.97 1.36 -8.20
C LEU A 118 -9.15 2.00 -7.49
N GLY A 119 -8.90 3.09 -6.79
CA GLY A 119 -9.82 3.70 -5.83
C GLY A 119 -11.22 4.07 -6.34
N ASP A 120 -11.48 4.04 -7.65
CA ASP A 120 -12.77 4.31 -8.27
C ASP A 120 -13.48 3.06 -8.85
N GLY A 121 -12.90 1.86 -8.69
CA GLY A 121 -13.51 0.61 -9.14
C GLY A 121 -14.69 0.18 -8.25
N THR A 122 -15.74 -0.37 -8.86
CA THR A 122 -16.95 -0.84 -8.14
C THR A 122 -16.60 -1.91 -7.11
N THR A 123 -15.74 -2.86 -7.46
CA THR A 123 -15.28 -3.92 -6.55
C THR A 123 -14.49 -3.34 -5.37
N ARG A 124 -13.61 -2.37 -5.63
CA ARG A 124 -12.87 -1.67 -4.58
C ARG A 124 -13.80 -0.93 -3.64
N GLY A 125 -14.71 -0.16 -4.20
CA GLY A 125 -15.68 0.62 -3.42
C GLY A 125 -16.62 -0.28 -2.60
N LEU A 126 -17.03 -1.44 -3.12
CA LEU A 126 -17.81 -2.42 -2.37
C LEU A 126 -17.04 -2.95 -1.15
N ALA A 127 -15.77 -3.33 -1.33
CA ALA A 127 -14.93 -3.78 -0.23
C ALA A 127 -14.76 -2.70 0.85
N ASP A 128 -14.53 -1.44 0.44
CA ASP A 128 -14.42 -0.31 1.36
C ASP A 128 -15.74 -0.06 2.12
N LYS A 129 -16.88 -0.15 1.41
CA LYS A 129 -18.21 0.05 2.01
C LYS A 129 -18.57 -1.01 3.05
N LEU A 130 -18.16 -2.24 2.80
CA LEU A 130 -18.42 -3.37 3.69
C LEU A 130 -17.39 -3.50 4.83
N ALA A 131 -16.31 -2.71 4.84
CA ALA A 131 -15.22 -2.86 5.81
C ALA A 131 -15.70 -2.80 7.27
N SER A 132 -16.67 -1.93 7.59
CA SER A 132 -17.25 -1.82 8.93
C SER A 132 -18.07 -3.05 9.36
N LYS A 133 -18.43 -3.91 8.43
CA LYS A 133 -19.16 -5.17 8.71
C LYS A 133 -18.26 -6.31 9.13
N ALA A 134 -16.95 -6.20 8.91
CA ALA A 134 -15.98 -7.18 9.38
C ALA A 134 -15.77 -7.03 10.90
N THR A 135 -16.46 -7.85 11.67
CA THR A 135 -16.46 -7.78 13.14
C THR A 135 -15.77 -8.97 13.80
N THR A 136 -15.66 -10.10 13.11
CA THR A 136 -15.05 -11.32 13.63
C THR A 136 -13.53 -11.24 13.52
N THR A 137 -12.83 -11.25 14.65
CA THR A 137 -11.37 -11.35 14.66
C THR A 137 -10.94 -12.76 14.28
N VAL A 138 -9.97 -12.86 13.39
CA VAL A 138 -9.39 -14.13 12.98
C VAL A 138 -7.90 -14.15 13.31
N THR A 139 -7.40 -15.34 13.71
CA THR A 139 -5.97 -15.57 13.90
C THR A 139 -5.39 -16.16 12.62
N SER A 140 -4.27 -15.60 12.18
CA SER A 140 -3.51 -16.16 11.07
C SER A 140 -2.36 -17.02 11.57
N THR A 141 -2.05 -18.07 10.83
CA THR A 141 -0.80 -18.82 10.98
C THR A 141 0.22 -18.26 10.00
N LEU A 142 1.33 -17.74 10.54
CA LEU A 142 2.43 -17.23 9.72
C LEU A 142 3.37 -18.37 9.30
N SER A 143 3.83 -18.32 8.06
CA SER A 143 4.76 -19.30 7.46
C SER A 143 5.66 -18.62 6.43
N ASN A 144 6.60 -19.37 5.85
CA ASN A 144 7.51 -18.87 4.82
C ASN A 144 8.23 -17.58 5.27
N GLU A 145 8.97 -17.65 6.38
CA GLU A 145 9.67 -16.49 6.98
C GLU A 145 8.72 -15.30 7.26
N ASN A 146 7.49 -15.59 7.69
CA ASN A 146 6.40 -14.61 7.91
C ASN A 146 5.93 -13.87 6.64
N LYS A 147 6.20 -14.43 5.46
CA LYS A 147 5.71 -13.87 4.18
C LYS A 147 4.39 -14.49 3.72
N GLN A 148 3.83 -15.39 4.50
CA GLN A 148 2.49 -15.93 4.28
C GLN A 148 1.69 -15.90 5.57
N ALA A 149 0.41 -15.52 5.46
CA ALA A 149 -0.56 -15.60 6.55
C ALA A 149 -1.77 -16.41 6.09
N THR A 150 -2.02 -17.54 6.73
CA THR A 150 -3.15 -18.41 6.41
C THR A 150 -4.22 -18.29 7.49
N PHE A 151 -5.45 -18.04 7.07
CA PHE A 151 -6.63 -18.00 7.90
C PHE A 151 -7.47 -19.26 7.68
N THR A 152 -7.96 -19.87 8.76
CA THR A 152 -9.03 -20.88 8.69
C THR A 152 -10.34 -20.19 9.00
N LEU A 153 -11.30 -20.30 8.08
CA LEU A 153 -12.61 -19.66 8.12
C LEU A 153 -13.71 -20.72 8.31
N ASP A 154 -14.91 -20.27 8.66
CA ASP A 154 -15.98 -21.20 9.06
C ASP A 154 -16.52 -22.05 7.91
N SER A 155 -16.57 -21.49 6.70
CA SER A 155 -17.19 -22.17 5.55
C SER A 155 -16.65 -21.64 4.21
N PRO A 156 -16.75 -22.43 3.13
CA PRO A 156 -16.46 -21.97 1.78
C PRO A 156 -17.28 -20.74 1.39
N GLY A 157 -16.69 -19.87 0.56
CA GLY A 157 -17.36 -18.67 0.07
C GLY A 157 -16.42 -17.50 -0.20
N LEU A 158 -17.04 -16.34 -0.45
CA LEU A 158 -16.37 -15.05 -0.60
C LEU A 158 -16.34 -14.36 0.75
N TRP A 159 -15.16 -13.93 1.16
CA TRP A 159 -14.92 -13.26 2.43
C TRP A 159 -14.30 -11.89 2.23
N LEU A 160 -14.65 -10.96 3.11
CA LEU A 160 -13.96 -9.69 3.26
C LEU A 160 -13.00 -9.78 4.45
N ILE A 161 -11.74 -9.46 4.20
CA ILE A 161 -10.67 -9.43 5.19
C ILE A 161 -10.26 -7.98 5.38
N VAL A 162 -10.29 -7.49 6.60
CA VAL A 162 -10.00 -6.08 6.94
C VAL A 162 -8.87 -6.02 7.95
N ASP A 163 -7.79 -5.40 7.53
CA ASP A 163 -6.65 -5.11 8.38
C ASP A 163 -7.01 -4.08 9.45
N GLN A 164 -6.75 -4.39 10.72
CA GLN A 164 -7.19 -3.57 11.85
C GLN A 164 -6.07 -2.73 12.47
N ALA A 165 -4.87 -3.25 12.45
CA ALA A 165 -3.78 -2.67 13.20
C ALA A 165 -2.49 -2.65 12.39
N VAL A 166 -1.72 -1.60 12.62
CA VAL A 166 -0.37 -1.44 12.09
C VAL A 166 0.57 -1.28 13.28
N THR A 167 1.38 -2.27 13.53
CA THR A 167 2.40 -2.23 14.60
C THR A 167 3.82 -2.38 14.05
N GLY A 168 3.99 -2.33 12.75
CA GLY A 168 5.25 -2.53 12.05
C GLY A 168 5.62 -1.38 11.14
N LYS A 169 6.48 -1.67 10.16
CA LYS A 169 6.97 -0.72 9.16
C LYS A 169 6.09 -0.59 7.93
N SER A 170 5.15 -1.51 7.73
CA SER A 170 4.24 -1.48 6.58
C SER A 170 2.96 -0.72 6.89
N SER A 171 2.35 -0.17 5.85
CA SER A 171 1.04 0.45 5.95
C SER A 171 -0.05 -0.61 6.13
N LYS A 172 -1.18 -0.20 6.67
CA LYS A 172 -2.40 -0.99 6.74
C LYS A 172 -2.88 -1.34 5.33
N ALA A 173 -3.26 -2.58 5.11
CA ALA A 173 -3.82 -3.02 3.84
C ALA A 173 -5.22 -2.43 3.60
N LEU A 174 -5.53 -2.16 2.32
CA LEU A 174 -6.92 -1.92 1.92
C LEU A 174 -7.76 -3.17 2.19
N PRO A 175 -9.08 -3.03 2.46
CA PRO A 175 -9.97 -4.19 2.61
C PRO A 175 -9.86 -5.15 1.43
N ILE A 176 -9.78 -6.45 1.69
CA ILE A 176 -9.50 -7.50 0.72
C ILE A 176 -10.74 -8.37 0.55
N LEU A 177 -11.29 -8.44 -0.65
CA LEU A 177 -12.28 -9.46 -1.02
C LEU A 177 -11.52 -10.69 -1.52
N ALA A 178 -11.74 -11.84 -0.88
CA ALA A 178 -11.06 -13.09 -1.20
C ALA A 178 -12.04 -14.27 -1.18
N GLY A 179 -12.00 -15.07 -2.23
CA GLY A 179 -12.72 -16.35 -2.27
C GLY A 179 -11.87 -17.47 -1.70
N ILE A 180 -12.45 -18.34 -0.88
CA ILE A 180 -11.83 -19.62 -0.52
C ILE A 180 -11.67 -20.44 -1.80
N LYS A 181 -10.60 -21.25 -1.88
CA LYS A 181 -10.35 -22.08 -3.04
C LYS A 181 -11.55 -22.95 -3.38
N LEU A 182 -11.96 -22.89 -4.63
CA LEU A 182 -13.03 -23.70 -5.19
C LEU A 182 -12.60 -24.24 -6.55
N THR A 183 -12.63 -25.55 -6.66
CA THR A 183 -12.37 -26.25 -7.92
C THR A 183 -13.53 -27.19 -8.20
N ILE A 184 -14.14 -27.07 -9.37
CA ILE A 184 -15.22 -27.94 -9.83
C ILE A 184 -14.90 -28.41 -11.25
N ASN A 185 -14.97 -29.70 -11.49
CA ASN A 185 -14.67 -30.31 -12.79
C ASN A 185 -13.32 -29.84 -13.38
N ASN A 186 -12.27 -29.81 -12.56
CA ASN A 186 -10.93 -29.30 -12.90
C ASN A 186 -10.87 -27.79 -13.24
N THR A 187 -11.94 -27.04 -13.09
CA THR A 187 -11.95 -25.59 -13.25
C THR A 187 -11.77 -24.92 -11.89
N VAL A 188 -10.75 -24.07 -11.77
CA VAL A 188 -10.49 -23.29 -10.57
C VAL A 188 -11.30 -21.99 -10.63
N TYR A 189 -12.30 -21.87 -9.77
CA TYR A 189 -13.15 -20.67 -9.63
C TYR A 189 -12.56 -19.65 -8.66
N SER A 190 -11.84 -20.09 -7.66
CA SER A 190 -11.09 -19.24 -6.74
C SER A 190 -9.81 -19.96 -6.30
N SER A 191 -8.73 -19.22 -6.18
CA SER A 191 -7.42 -19.78 -5.78
C SER A 191 -7.25 -19.91 -4.27
N GLY A 192 -8.01 -19.17 -3.47
CA GLY A 192 -7.80 -19.07 -2.03
C GLY A 192 -6.52 -18.33 -1.65
N SER A 193 -5.87 -17.64 -2.58
CA SER A 193 -4.56 -17.03 -2.40
C SER A 193 -4.53 -15.61 -2.94
N ILE A 194 -4.05 -14.67 -2.14
CA ILE A 194 -4.05 -13.22 -2.43
C ILE A 194 -2.67 -12.65 -2.17
N ASP A 195 -2.15 -11.86 -3.11
CA ASP A 195 -0.90 -11.11 -2.94
C ASP A 195 -1.16 -9.78 -2.25
N MET A 196 -0.45 -9.53 -1.15
CA MET A 196 -0.53 -8.29 -0.39
C MET A 196 -0.02 -7.09 -1.19
N LYS A 197 -0.68 -5.95 -1.03
CA LYS A 197 -0.35 -4.69 -1.72
C LYS A 197 -0.01 -3.55 -0.75
N ASN A 198 -0.16 -3.76 0.55
CA ASN A 198 0.39 -2.83 1.54
C ASN A 198 1.93 -2.82 1.41
N GLN A 199 2.55 -1.79 1.91
CA GLN A 199 3.97 -1.63 1.65
C GLN A 199 4.77 -1.37 2.91
N THR A 200 6.02 -1.79 2.84
CA THR A 200 7.08 -1.36 3.71
C THR A 200 7.83 -0.23 3.02
N ALA A 201 7.84 0.94 3.61
CA ALA A 201 8.67 2.02 3.12
C ALA A 201 10.05 1.96 3.78
N SER A 202 11.07 2.32 3.04
CA SER A 202 12.44 2.41 3.52
C SER A 202 13.09 3.68 3.01
N VAL A 203 14.06 4.20 3.75
CA VAL A 203 14.89 5.31 3.34
C VAL A 203 16.35 4.96 3.59
N SER A 204 17.21 5.28 2.65
CA SER A 204 18.64 5.11 2.76
C SER A 204 19.34 6.45 2.57
N LYS A 205 20.57 6.53 3.05
CA LYS A 205 21.40 7.71 2.91
C LYS A 205 22.85 7.31 2.69
N THR A 206 23.50 8.00 1.79
CA THR A 206 24.94 7.89 1.53
C THR A 206 25.61 9.26 1.68
N VAL A 207 26.87 9.24 2.04
CA VAL A 207 27.76 10.39 1.97
C VAL A 207 28.85 10.05 0.98
N THR A 208 29.09 10.94 0.02
CA THR A 208 30.08 10.70 -1.05
C THR A 208 31.50 10.89 -0.50
N ASP A 209 31.65 11.90 0.34
CA ASP A 209 32.95 12.27 0.90
C ASP A 209 33.12 11.58 2.26
N GLN A 210 33.84 10.46 2.28
CA GLN A 210 34.04 9.67 3.50
C GLN A 210 34.93 10.38 4.53
N THR A 211 35.82 11.26 4.07
CA THR A 211 36.70 12.06 4.92
C THR A 211 36.58 13.54 4.57
N VAL A 212 36.19 14.38 5.53
CA VAL A 212 35.97 15.81 5.33
C VAL A 212 36.68 16.60 6.43
N ALA A 213 37.43 17.63 6.04
CA ALA A 213 38.06 18.57 6.95
C ALA A 213 37.14 19.77 7.21
N ALA A 214 37.45 20.52 8.30
CA ALA A 214 36.79 21.79 8.57
C ALA A 214 36.93 22.75 7.37
N GLY A 215 35.86 23.42 6.99
CA GLY A 215 35.79 24.29 5.83
C GLY A 215 35.43 23.58 4.51
N GLN A 216 35.40 22.26 4.48
CA GLN A 216 34.97 21.48 3.29
C GLN A 216 33.51 21.12 3.32
N ASP A 217 32.95 20.88 2.13
CA ASP A 217 31.56 20.40 1.96
C ASP A 217 31.50 18.88 1.92
N ALA A 218 30.61 18.33 2.71
CA ALA A 218 30.21 16.93 2.58
C ALA A 218 28.95 16.85 1.71
N SER A 219 28.92 15.93 0.74
CA SER A 219 27.81 15.70 -0.17
C SER A 219 26.98 14.50 0.28
N TYR A 220 25.68 14.70 0.42
CA TYR A 220 24.75 13.71 0.91
C TYR A 220 23.69 13.37 -0.15
N THR A 221 23.32 12.10 -0.22
CA THR A 221 22.24 11.60 -1.05
C THR A 221 21.29 10.76 -0.21
N ILE A 222 20.02 11.16 -0.13
CA ILE A 222 18.94 10.39 0.49
C ILE A 222 18.14 9.74 -0.63
N THR A 223 17.86 8.45 -0.50
CA THR A 223 17.08 7.69 -1.48
C THR A 223 15.90 7.00 -0.78
N THR A 224 14.73 7.13 -1.37
CA THR A 224 13.53 6.42 -0.96
C THR A 224 12.63 6.17 -2.18
N LYS A 225 11.43 5.66 -1.95
CA LYS A 225 10.40 5.48 -2.99
C LYS A 225 9.14 6.20 -2.60
N VAL A 226 8.38 6.66 -3.60
CA VAL A 226 7.04 7.19 -3.37
C VAL A 226 6.18 6.09 -2.75
N PRO A 227 5.58 6.34 -1.57
CA PRO A 227 4.67 5.39 -0.92
C PRO A 227 3.44 5.11 -1.77
N ASN A 228 2.79 3.94 -1.56
CA ASN A 228 1.50 3.69 -2.17
C ASN A 228 0.43 4.60 -1.55
N TYR A 229 -0.05 5.52 -2.33
CA TYR A 229 -1.10 6.48 -1.96
C TYR A 229 -2.47 6.09 -2.52
N VAL A 230 -2.55 5.11 -3.41
CA VAL A 230 -3.82 4.68 -4.03
C VAL A 230 -4.80 4.19 -2.97
N GLY A 231 -6.03 4.70 -3.04
CA GLY A 231 -7.08 4.41 -2.07
C GLY A 231 -7.08 5.29 -0.81
N TYR A 232 -6.03 6.09 -0.61
CA TYR A 232 -6.02 7.12 0.44
C TYR A 232 -6.82 8.35 0.01
N LYS A 233 -7.40 9.07 0.97
CA LYS A 233 -8.03 10.36 0.70
C LYS A 233 -6.98 11.36 0.20
N VAL A 234 -7.33 12.16 -0.81
CA VAL A 234 -6.44 13.21 -1.34
C VAL A 234 -6.22 14.31 -0.32
N ASN A 235 -7.31 14.73 0.36
CA ASN A 235 -7.23 15.73 1.41
C ASN A 235 -6.51 15.17 2.64
N GLY A 236 -5.57 15.95 3.19
CA GLY A 236 -4.78 15.56 4.35
C GLY A 236 -3.64 14.57 4.06
N TYR A 237 -3.49 14.09 2.82
CA TYR A 237 -2.35 13.25 2.47
C TYR A 237 -1.04 14.01 2.58
N GLN A 238 -0.05 13.43 3.26
CA GLN A 238 1.28 14.01 3.41
C GLN A 238 2.36 12.96 3.14
N PHE A 239 3.36 13.34 2.36
CA PHE A 239 4.59 12.59 2.18
C PHE A 239 5.77 13.52 2.33
N THR A 240 6.59 13.30 3.35
CA THR A 240 7.76 14.15 3.63
C THR A 240 9.03 13.31 3.73
N VAL A 241 10.13 13.93 3.31
CA VAL A 241 11.50 13.46 3.53
C VAL A 241 12.20 14.49 4.39
N SER A 242 12.74 14.09 5.50
CA SER A 242 13.49 14.98 6.40
C SER A 242 14.89 14.44 6.66
N ASP A 243 15.78 15.33 7.05
CA ASP A 243 17.09 14.94 7.52
C ASP A 243 17.44 15.69 8.80
N LYS A 244 17.93 14.95 9.80
CA LYS A 244 18.26 15.46 11.11
C LYS A 244 19.76 15.28 11.38
N PHE A 245 20.46 16.39 11.56
CA PHE A 245 21.86 16.39 11.99
C PHE A 245 21.95 16.09 13.50
N ALA A 246 22.99 15.39 13.93
CA ALA A 246 23.22 15.19 15.35
C ALA A 246 23.34 16.55 16.06
N HIS A 247 22.88 16.61 17.31
CA HIS A 247 22.79 17.89 18.07
C HIS A 247 24.09 18.72 18.06
N ASN A 248 25.21 18.05 18.22
CA ASN A 248 26.53 18.68 18.27
C ASN A 248 27.29 18.53 16.94
N ALA A 249 26.64 18.18 15.85
CA ALA A 249 27.30 18.07 14.56
C ALA A 249 27.79 19.45 14.11
N PRO A 250 29.08 19.62 13.84
CA PRO A 250 29.65 20.87 13.32
C PRO A 250 29.36 20.94 11.81
N LEU A 251 28.10 20.99 11.45
CA LEU A 251 27.61 21.06 10.05
C LEU A 251 26.74 22.29 9.85
N SER A 252 26.97 22.98 8.75
CA SER A 252 26.10 24.03 8.22
C SER A 252 25.48 23.58 6.93
N TYR A 253 24.15 23.43 6.90
CA TYR A 253 23.39 23.05 5.72
C TYR A 253 23.44 24.15 4.65
N LYS A 254 23.72 23.75 3.41
CA LYS A 254 23.76 24.64 2.24
C LYS A 254 22.44 24.54 1.46
N THR A 255 21.55 25.49 1.68
CA THR A 255 20.19 25.49 1.11
C THR A 255 20.17 25.59 -0.41
N ASP A 256 21.13 26.24 -1.01
CA ASP A 256 21.29 26.46 -2.46
C ASP A 256 21.76 25.21 -3.21
N THR A 257 22.17 24.18 -2.48
CA THR A 257 22.64 22.91 -3.07
C THR A 257 21.58 21.82 -3.14
N LEU A 258 20.39 22.10 -2.57
CA LEU A 258 19.32 21.11 -2.52
C LEU A 258 18.76 20.80 -3.91
N LYS A 259 18.74 19.50 -4.24
CA LYS A 259 18.17 18.99 -5.46
C LYS A 259 17.26 17.79 -5.13
N VAL A 260 16.04 17.84 -5.62
CA VAL A 260 15.04 16.77 -5.43
C VAL A 260 14.64 16.21 -6.78
N THR A 261 14.68 14.89 -6.92
CA THR A 261 14.24 14.19 -8.13
C THR A 261 13.24 13.12 -7.81
N VAL A 262 12.24 12.92 -8.68
CA VAL A 262 11.31 11.80 -8.65
C VAL A 262 11.28 11.16 -10.04
N ASP A 263 11.52 9.85 -10.09
CA ASP A 263 11.60 9.08 -11.35
C ASP A 263 12.58 9.73 -12.35
N ASN A 264 13.75 10.16 -11.88
CA ASN A 264 14.79 10.88 -12.63
C ASN A 264 14.39 12.30 -13.15
N LYS A 265 13.19 12.77 -12.84
CA LYS A 265 12.77 14.14 -13.15
C LYS A 265 13.13 15.06 -11.99
N GLN A 266 13.92 16.08 -12.26
CA GLN A 266 14.20 17.12 -11.27
C GLN A 266 12.94 17.94 -11.00
N LEU A 267 12.64 18.16 -9.72
CA LEU A 267 11.50 18.93 -9.23
C LEU A 267 11.90 20.38 -8.94
N THR A 268 10.91 21.27 -8.98
CA THR A 268 11.08 22.70 -8.71
C THR A 268 10.57 23.06 -7.32
N ALA A 269 11.44 23.63 -6.49
CA ALA A 269 11.06 24.14 -5.17
C ALA A 269 9.99 25.24 -5.28
N GLY A 270 9.04 25.25 -4.37
CA GLY A 270 7.91 26.18 -4.35
C GLY A 270 6.77 25.83 -5.31
N THR A 271 7.02 24.95 -6.30
CA THR A 271 5.99 24.47 -7.25
C THR A 271 5.67 23.00 -7.02
N ASP A 272 6.67 22.14 -7.09
CA ASP A 272 6.50 20.70 -6.95
C ASP A 272 6.62 20.23 -5.49
N TYR A 273 7.44 20.92 -4.71
CA TYR A 273 7.66 20.61 -3.29
C TYR A 273 7.96 21.88 -2.49
N THR A 274 7.75 21.80 -1.18
CA THR A 274 8.16 22.86 -0.26
C THR A 274 9.27 22.37 0.65
N VAL A 275 10.09 23.32 1.13
CA VAL A 275 11.15 23.04 2.10
C VAL A 275 10.88 23.86 3.35
N THR A 276 10.69 23.17 4.49
CA THR A 276 10.83 23.83 5.77
C THR A 276 12.33 24.02 6.02
N GLY A 277 12.76 25.26 6.08
CA GLY A 277 14.17 25.61 6.23
C GLY A 277 14.83 24.93 7.44
N PHE A 278 16.16 24.86 7.42
CA PHE A 278 16.92 24.24 8.49
C PHE A 278 16.65 24.94 9.83
N ASN A 279 16.07 24.19 10.75
CA ASN A 279 15.82 24.67 12.11
C ASN A 279 17.07 24.48 12.96
N SER A 280 17.67 25.56 13.46
CA SER A 280 18.91 25.53 14.24
C SER A 280 18.79 24.80 15.58
N THR A 281 17.58 24.74 16.15
CA THR A 281 17.31 24.03 17.41
C THR A 281 17.12 22.54 17.19
N SER A 282 16.24 22.15 16.26
CA SER A 282 15.98 20.73 15.95
C SER A 282 17.06 20.11 15.06
N LYS A 283 17.88 20.92 14.42
CA LYS A 283 18.91 20.52 13.45
C LYS A 283 18.31 19.72 12.26
N THR A 284 17.12 20.09 11.84
CA THR A 284 16.32 19.35 10.85
C THR A 284 15.85 20.28 9.75
N PHE A 285 15.83 19.79 8.50
CA PHE A 285 15.05 20.35 7.41
C PHE A 285 14.07 19.30 6.89
N ILE A 286 12.95 19.75 6.33
CA ILE A 286 11.88 18.88 5.86
C ILE A 286 11.52 19.27 4.42
N ILE A 287 11.43 18.28 3.55
CA ILE A 287 10.97 18.38 2.17
C ILE A 287 9.59 17.77 2.13
N ASP A 288 8.59 18.56 1.76
CA ASP A 288 7.20 18.12 1.62
C ASP A 288 6.86 17.93 0.14
N LEU A 289 6.64 16.67 -0.25
CA LEU A 289 6.31 16.23 -1.60
C LEU A 289 4.79 16.03 -1.81
N SER A 290 3.98 16.37 -0.80
CA SER A 290 2.53 16.13 -0.81
C SER A 290 1.83 16.79 -2.00
N ALA A 291 2.23 18.02 -2.35
CA ALA A 291 1.64 18.75 -3.49
C ALA A 291 1.93 18.05 -4.82
N TYR A 292 3.15 17.53 -5.01
CA TYR A 292 3.52 16.79 -6.21
C TYR A 292 2.73 15.47 -6.33
N ILE A 293 2.60 14.73 -5.22
CA ILE A 293 1.79 13.50 -5.19
C ILE A 293 0.34 13.81 -5.55
N LYS A 294 -0.25 14.87 -4.96
CA LYS A 294 -1.63 15.26 -5.24
C LYS A 294 -1.83 15.65 -6.72
N ALA A 295 -0.93 16.42 -7.27
CA ALA A 295 -1.02 16.89 -8.66
C ALA A 295 -0.89 15.76 -9.70
N LYS A 296 -0.15 14.69 -9.38
CA LYS A 296 0.11 13.58 -10.31
C LYS A 296 -0.74 12.34 -10.01
N GLY A 297 -1.06 12.08 -8.75
CA GLY A 297 -1.85 10.93 -8.35
C GLY A 297 -3.37 11.13 -8.38
N PHE A 298 -3.83 12.35 -8.61
CA PHE A 298 -5.24 12.68 -8.75
C PHE A 298 -5.47 13.63 -9.95
N LYS A 299 -6.38 13.22 -10.85
CA LYS A 299 -6.76 14.02 -12.01
C LYS A 299 -8.08 14.73 -11.74
N GLY A 300 -8.06 16.06 -11.82
CA GLY A 300 -9.24 16.91 -11.58
C GLY A 300 -9.18 17.66 -10.25
N THR A 301 -10.30 18.27 -9.87
CA THR A 301 -10.41 18.99 -8.59
C THR A 301 -10.89 18.03 -7.52
N PRO A 302 -10.08 17.80 -6.46
CA PRO A 302 -10.52 16.94 -5.35
C PRO A 302 -11.67 17.59 -4.59
N VAL A 303 -12.71 16.81 -4.33
CA VAL A 303 -13.78 17.14 -3.37
C VAL A 303 -13.55 16.36 -2.08
N ASP A 304 -14.32 16.66 -1.04
CA ASP A 304 -14.26 15.89 0.20
C ASP A 304 -14.42 14.39 -0.12
N ASP A 305 -13.62 13.58 0.56
CA ASP A 305 -13.55 12.13 0.37
C ASP A 305 -12.99 11.62 -0.98
N SER A 306 -12.54 12.50 -1.89
CA SER A 306 -11.82 12.07 -3.09
C SER A 306 -10.62 11.21 -2.70
N LYS A 307 -10.48 10.04 -3.37
CA LYS A 307 -9.38 9.12 -3.18
C LYS A 307 -8.46 9.12 -4.38
N PHE A 308 -7.18 8.89 -4.13
CA PHE A 308 -6.22 8.68 -5.21
C PHE A 308 -6.57 7.42 -6.00
N THR A 309 -6.59 7.55 -7.33
CA THR A 309 -6.92 6.47 -8.26
C THR A 309 -5.80 6.14 -9.24
N ASP A 310 -4.84 7.06 -9.39
CA ASP A 310 -3.71 6.93 -10.32
C ASP A 310 -2.47 6.43 -9.56
N ALA A 311 -1.85 5.39 -10.09
CA ALA A 311 -0.69 4.73 -9.47
C ALA A 311 0.66 5.09 -10.13
N ASP A 312 0.70 6.05 -11.06
CA ASP A 312 1.87 6.33 -11.89
C ASP A 312 3.14 6.64 -11.09
N LEU A 313 2.99 7.26 -9.92
CA LEU A 313 4.13 7.58 -9.04
C LEU A 313 4.44 6.51 -8.00
N VAL A 314 3.54 5.54 -7.77
CA VAL A 314 3.75 4.51 -6.73
C VAL A 314 5.03 3.72 -6.99
N GLY A 315 5.90 3.68 -5.98
CA GLY A 315 7.18 2.96 -6.05
C GLY A 315 8.27 3.65 -6.88
N LYS A 316 8.02 4.84 -7.43
CA LYS A 316 9.05 5.62 -8.15
C LYS A 316 10.14 6.08 -7.19
N ASN A 317 11.38 6.12 -7.67
CA ASN A 317 12.51 6.53 -6.86
C ASN A 317 12.42 8.04 -6.55
N VAL A 318 12.68 8.38 -5.30
CA VAL A 318 12.87 9.74 -4.81
C VAL A 318 14.34 9.89 -4.39
N THR A 319 15.02 10.88 -4.92
CA THR A 319 16.40 11.20 -4.58
C THR A 319 16.49 12.64 -4.10
N VAL A 320 17.11 12.84 -2.95
CA VAL A 320 17.40 14.16 -2.38
C VAL A 320 18.90 14.30 -2.24
N GLU A 321 19.48 15.24 -2.95
CA GLU A 321 20.90 15.56 -2.91
C GLU A 321 21.09 16.95 -2.29
N TYR A 322 22.07 17.08 -1.40
CA TYR A 322 22.42 18.35 -0.80
C TYR A 322 23.88 18.32 -0.26
N LYS A 323 24.39 19.50 0.09
CA LYS A 323 25.68 19.65 0.75
C LYS A 323 25.55 20.29 2.13
N ALA A 324 26.50 19.99 2.98
CA ALA A 324 26.69 20.69 4.24
C ALA A 324 28.18 20.94 4.47
N THR A 325 28.52 22.17 4.87
CA THR A 325 29.92 22.55 5.21
C THR A 325 30.24 22.07 6.61
N VAL A 326 31.38 21.43 6.77
CA VAL A 326 31.95 21.09 8.09
C VAL A 326 32.50 22.36 8.73
N THR A 327 31.92 22.80 9.84
CA THR A 327 32.23 24.10 10.46
C THR A 327 33.26 24.01 11.62
N GLY A 328 33.68 22.80 11.99
CA GLY A 328 34.61 22.60 13.10
C GLY A 328 35.15 21.18 13.15
N SER A 329 35.95 20.89 14.16
CA SER A 329 36.48 19.54 14.35
C SER A 329 35.37 18.53 14.63
N THR A 330 35.38 17.42 13.90
CA THR A 330 34.46 16.32 14.09
C THR A 330 34.90 15.33 15.16
N GLY A 331 36.10 15.52 15.71
CA GLY A 331 36.74 14.55 16.63
C GLY A 331 36.85 13.17 15.97
N ASN A 332 37.08 12.14 16.77
CA ASN A 332 37.12 10.75 16.27
C ASN A 332 35.72 10.15 16.01
N THR A 333 34.64 10.91 16.18
CA THR A 333 33.27 10.40 16.08
C THR A 333 32.60 10.69 14.77
N GLY A 334 33.19 11.49 13.88
CA GLY A 334 32.61 11.89 12.60
C GLY A 334 31.32 12.69 12.73
N VAL A 335 30.74 13.06 11.61
CA VAL A 335 29.48 13.83 11.56
C VAL A 335 28.35 12.94 11.16
N ALA A 336 27.35 12.82 12.01
CA ALA A 336 26.23 11.94 11.79
C ALA A 336 24.93 12.70 11.55
N ASN A 337 24.14 12.19 10.61
CA ASN A 337 22.77 12.63 10.38
C ASN A 337 21.86 11.44 9.99
N THR A 338 20.58 11.61 10.20
CA THR A 338 19.59 10.54 10.05
C THR A 338 18.45 11.02 9.19
N PRO A 339 18.24 10.41 8.01
CA PRO A 339 17.06 10.68 7.18
C PRO A 339 15.83 10.03 7.78
N THR A 340 14.67 10.63 7.58
CA THR A 340 13.38 10.06 7.99
C THR A 340 12.36 10.35 6.90
N ILE A 341 11.53 9.37 6.56
CA ILE A 341 10.33 9.58 5.76
C ILE A 341 9.10 9.50 6.63
N ARG A 342 8.08 10.29 6.30
CA ARG A 342 6.78 10.29 6.97
C ARG A 342 5.67 10.25 5.94
N TYR A 343 4.71 9.35 6.13
CA TYR A 343 3.58 9.15 5.23
C TYR A 343 2.39 8.55 5.99
N PRO A 344 1.13 8.68 5.47
CA PRO A 344 -0.01 8.01 6.05
C PRO A 344 0.13 6.49 5.95
N ASN A 345 -0.24 5.80 7.02
CA ASN A 345 -0.16 4.33 7.11
C ASN A 345 -1.52 3.63 7.26
N ASP A 346 -2.61 4.40 7.29
CA ASP A 346 -3.98 3.89 7.33
C ASP A 346 -4.81 4.55 6.21
N PRO A 347 -5.26 3.80 5.18
CA PRO A 347 -6.06 4.35 4.08
C PRO A 347 -7.40 4.96 4.52
N SER A 348 -7.90 4.59 5.70
CA SER A 348 -9.12 5.15 6.27
C SER A 348 -8.88 6.42 7.10
N ASN A 349 -7.63 6.72 7.44
CA ASN A 349 -7.27 7.84 8.30
C ASN A 349 -5.90 8.44 7.95
N ASN A 350 -5.88 9.51 7.17
CA ASN A 350 -4.64 10.21 6.78
C ASN A 350 -3.90 10.85 7.97
N GLU A 351 -4.54 11.03 9.11
CA GLU A 351 -3.88 11.54 10.32
C GLU A 351 -3.03 10.47 11.01
N SER A 352 -3.32 9.19 10.76
CA SER A 352 -2.45 8.09 11.18
C SER A 352 -1.22 8.07 10.28
N LYS A 353 -0.07 8.46 10.82
CA LYS A 353 1.17 8.61 10.07
C LYS A 353 2.25 7.73 10.66
N GLN A 354 3.06 7.17 9.77
CA GLN A 354 4.25 6.42 10.13
C GLN A 354 5.49 7.24 9.82
N GLU A 355 6.45 7.18 10.74
CA GLU A 355 7.79 7.69 10.56
C GLU A 355 8.77 6.53 10.45
N VAL A 356 9.54 6.51 9.37
CA VAL A 356 10.53 5.47 9.12
C VAL A 356 11.89 6.14 9.04
N PRO A 357 12.71 6.01 10.12
CA PRO A 357 14.07 6.48 10.08
C PRO A 357 14.93 5.55 9.22
N GLY A 358 15.85 6.14 8.48
CA GLY A 358 16.87 5.41 7.74
C GLY A 358 18.13 5.18 8.57
N PRO A 359 19.10 4.49 8.00
CA PRO A 359 20.39 4.30 8.63
C PRO A 359 21.09 5.66 8.83
N ARG A 360 21.75 5.78 9.97
CA ARG A 360 22.60 6.93 10.29
C ARG A 360 23.82 6.92 9.37
N SER A 361 24.00 7.95 8.56
CA SER A 361 25.22 8.13 7.80
C SER A 361 26.26 8.87 8.64
N ARG A 362 27.51 8.55 8.42
CA ARG A 362 28.63 9.17 9.11
C ARG A 362 29.73 9.46 8.09
N SER A 363 30.23 10.70 8.05
CA SER A 363 31.52 11.03 7.44
C SER A 363 32.58 10.96 8.51
N GLU A 364 33.69 10.29 8.23
CA GLU A 364 34.81 10.19 9.15
C GLU A 364 35.68 11.44 9.07
N PRO A 365 36.38 11.82 10.19
CA PRO A 365 37.34 12.92 10.14
C PRO A 365 38.53 12.54 9.25
N SER A 366 39.01 13.48 8.46
CA SER A 366 40.32 13.33 7.78
C SER A 366 41.41 13.11 8.82
N PRO A 367 42.27 12.11 8.67
CA PRO A 367 43.41 11.98 9.58
C PRO A 367 44.23 13.27 9.56
N SER A 368 44.45 13.84 10.73
CA SER A 368 45.34 14.98 10.89
C SER A 368 46.70 14.57 10.32
N ARG A 369 47.20 15.26 9.29
CA ARG A 369 48.60 15.17 8.95
C ARG A 369 49.33 15.87 10.05
N ASP A 370 49.91 15.11 10.98
CA ASP A 370 50.92 15.61 11.85
C ASP A 370 52.12 16.02 10.97
N PHE A 371 52.24 17.32 10.75
CA PHE A 371 53.49 17.89 10.26
C PHE A 371 54.47 17.80 11.43
N HIS A 372 55.23 16.70 11.50
CA HIS A 372 56.50 16.73 12.21
C HIS A 372 57.44 17.60 11.39
N GLY A 373 57.51 18.88 11.79
CA GLY A 373 58.58 19.75 11.35
C GLY A 373 59.89 19.22 11.91
N SER A 374 60.77 18.85 11.06
CA SER A 374 62.21 18.67 11.34
C SER A 374 62.92 20.00 11.29
#